data_b2c1cc5dc88873437ae9b7f3262d8567
#
_entry.id   b2c1cc5dc88873437ae9b7f3262d8567
#
_cell.length_a   1.000
_cell.length_b   1.000
_cell.length_c   1.000
_cell.angle_alpha   90.00
_cell.angle_beta   90.00
_cell.angle_gamma   90.00
#
_symmetry.space_group_name_H-M   'P 1'
#
loop_
_entity.id
_entity.type
_entity.pdbx_description
1 polymer ?
#
loop_
_entity_poly.entity_id
_entity_poly.type
_entity_poly.pdbx_seq_one_letter_code
_entity_poly.pdbx_strand_id
1 'polypeptide(L)'
;MASKQMSWRDCTLSSGVLIRGPEKLLADRALARLKQLGRNQDPSLAVTEVTANGYQAGSLDSLTSPSLFGEARLVVIPDFESADEDLGTDLASYLAASQADCWVVAMHDGSNKGKRQVDKIKKAGAREVKVAKIKNARDKLSLVVEEVRTAGGRIEPAGAQLLVDALGGDLAELIGAARQLVSDYPQAVTLQAVQQFYGSRVGATGFNVADAAAVGNLARALVLLRQAFSSGVEPVAIGGALALKFRNLAKVSARGISPAQLGMAPWQMEKARREVRGWSDAHLAEAIKIIAQADEDAKGASRDPQYALEAAVRKICLLRQN
;
A
#
# COMPACT_ATOMS: atom_id res chain seq x y z
N MET A 1 26.28 2.63 19.72
CA MET A 1 25.98 1.41 18.93
C MET A 1 24.75 1.66 18.07
N ALA A 2 24.82 1.43 16.75
CA ALA A 2 23.67 1.63 15.88
C ALA A 2 22.57 0.64 16.29
N SER A 3 21.38 1.15 16.64
CA SER A 3 20.20 0.32 16.96
C SER A 3 19.90 -0.56 15.76
N LYS A 4 20.04 -1.88 15.93
CA LYS A 4 19.75 -2.87 14.89
C LYS A 4 18.26 -2.74 14.52
N GLN A 5 17.97 -2.19 13.35
CA GLN A 5 16.60 -2.06 12.85
C GLN A 5 16.02 -3.46 12.66
N MET A 6 14.85 -3.71 13.24
CA MET A 6 14.15 -4.98 13.14
C MET A 6 13.08 -4.89 12.05
N SER A 7 12.85 -5.99 11.35
CA SER A 7 11.69 -6.17 10.48
C SER A 7 10.45 -6.49 11.35
N TRP A 8 9.26 -6.16 10.87
CA TRP A 8 8.01 -6.58 11.51
C TRP A 8 7.88 -8.11 11.63
N ARG A 9 8.55 -8.85 10.73
CA ARG A 9 8.58 -10.32 10.76
C ARG A 9 9.46 -10.90 11.86
N ASP A 10 10.53 -10.19 12.22
CA ASP A 10 11.60 -10.70 13.09
C ASP A 10 11.69 -9.89 14.39
N CYS A 11 10.67 -9.05 14.69
CA CYS A 11 10.66 -8.27 15.91
C CYS A 11 10.60 -9.18 17.13
N THR A 12 11.32 -8.79 18.17
CA THR A 12 11.44 -9.50 19.46
C THR A 12 11.06 -8.56 20.58
N LEU A 13 10.63 -9.14 21.72
CA LEU A 13 10.39 -8.37 22.94
C LEU A 13 11.67 -7.69 23.41
N SER A 14 11.52 -6.48 23.89
CA SER A 14 12.51 -5.72 24.65
C SER A 14 11.75 -4.75 25.54
N SER A 15 12.41 -4.20 26.55
CA SER A 15 11.76 -3.23 27.47
C SER A 15 10.96 -2.15 26.74
N GLY A 16 11.48 -1.64 25.63
CA GLY A 16 10.75 -0.72 24.76
C GLY A 16 10.92 -1.05 23.28
N VAL A 17 9.80 -1.11 22.57
CA VAL A 17 9.75 -1.28 21.11
C VAL A 17 9.02 -0.10 20.50
N LEU A 18 9.63 0.55 19.50
CA LEU A 18 9.01 1.58 18.69
C LEU A 18 8.66 1.01 17.31
N ILE A 19 7.39 0.75 17.03
CA ILE A 19 6.90 0.40 15.71
C ILE A 19 6.63 1.70 14.95
N ARG A 20 7.36 1.93 13.86
CA ARG A 20 7.28 3.21 13.15
C ARG A 20 7.16 3.08 11.65
N GLY A 21 6.14 3.72 11.10
CA GLY A 21 5.94 3.87 9.65
C GLY A 21 4.48 3.95 9.24
N PRO A 22 4.21 4.27 7.96
CA PRO A 22 2.88 4.56 7.45
C PRO A 22 2.05 3.32 7.12
N GLU A 23 2.61 2.10 7.21
CA GLU A 23 1.90 0.87 6.82
C GLU A 23 1.21 0.23 8.04
N LYS A 24 -0.03 0.66 8.27
CA LYS A 24 -0.80 0.24 9.45
C LYS A 24 -0.93 -1.29 9.56
N LEU A 25 -1.21 -1.99 8.45
CA LEU A 25 -1.34 -3.45 8.47
C LEU A 25 -0.08 -4.13 9.02
N LEU A 26 1.11 -3.65 8.62
CA LEU A 26 2.38 -4.21 9.09
C LEU A 26 2.69 -3.80 10.53
N ALA A 27 2.26 -2.62 10.96
CA ALA A 27 2.37 -2.19 12.35
C ALA A 27 1.51 -3.06 13.27
N ASP A 28 0.25 -3.32 12.89
CA ASP A 28 -0.65 -4.19 13.63
C ASP A 28 -0.13 -5.64 13.72
N ARG A 29 0.51 -6.14 12.64
CA ARG A 29 1.16 -7.46 12.64
C ARG A 29 2.37 -7.52 13.56
N ALA A 30 3.21 -6.48 13.57
CA ALA A 30 4.33 -6.40 14.50
C ALA A 30 3.83 -6.42 15.94
N LEU A 31 2.79 -5.64 16.25
CA LEU A 31 2.16 -5.64 17.58
C LEU A 31 1.58 -7.01 17.95
N ALA A 32 0.83 -7.64 17.03
CA ALA A 32 0.26 -8.97 17.25
C ALA A 32 1.35 -10.02 17.56
N ARG A 33 2.48 -9.96 16.82
CA ARG A 33 3.64 -10.80 17.07
C ARG A 33 4.24 -10.55 18.47
N LEU A 34 4.40 -9.29 18.87
CA LEU A 34 4.93 -8.96 20.20
C LEU A 34 3.98 -9.43 21.30
N LYS A 35 2.66 -9.24 21.14
CA LYS A 35 1.64 -9.78 22.06
C LYS A 35 1.74 -11.31 22.17
N GLN A 36 1.94 -12.00 21.03
CA GLN A 36 2.10 -13.48 21.03
C GLN A 36 3.40 -13.92 21.71
N LEU A 37 4.51 -13.23 21.47
CA LEU A 37 5.76 -13.51 22.14
C LEU A 37 5.66 -13.30 23.66
N GLY A 38 4.94 -12.26 24.11
CA GLY A 38 4.67 -12.04 25.52
C GLY A 38 3.84 -13.17 26.13
N ARG A 39 2.76 -13.60 25.47
CA ARG A 39 1.93 -14.73 25.92
C ARG A 39 2.66 -16.07 25.92
N ASN A 40 3.66 -16.24 25.07
CA ASN A 40 4.50 -17.44 25.08
C ASN A 40 5.46 -17.45 26.29
N GLN A 41 5.82 -16.26 26.81
CA GLN A 41 6.62 -16.16 28.05
C GLN A 41 5.72 -16.28 29.31
N ASP A 42 4.56 -15.61 29.26
CA ASP A 42 3.56 -15.65 30.32
C ASP A 42 2.14 -15.69 29.71
N PRO A 43 1.43 -16.86 29.84
CA PRO A 43 0.05 -16.99 29.36
C PRO A 43 -0.94 -16.00 30.01
N SER A 44 -0.62 -15.51 31.23
CA SER A 44 -1.42 -14.53 31.98
C SER A 44 -1.12 -13.06 31.62
N LEU A 45 -0.32 -12.82 30.57
CA LEU A 45 0.09 -11.50 30.11
C LEU A 45 -1.06 -10.47 30.13
N ALA A 46 -0.94 -9.45 30.97
CA ALA A 46 -1.84 -8.29 30.99
C ALA A 46 -1.43 -7.31 29.88
N VAL A 47 -2.37 -6.99 28.96
CA VAL A 47 -2.16 -6.02 27.89
C VAL A 47 -3.00 -4.78 28.16
N THR A 48 -2.34 -3.63 28.35
CA THR A 48 -3.00 -2.34 28.62
C THR A 48 -2.69 -1.35 27.50
N GLU A 49 -3.69 -0.63 27.01
CA GLU A 49 -3.50 0.45 26.02
C GLU A 49 -3.56 1.80 26.71
N VAL A 50 -2.62 2.69 26.33
CA VAL A 50 -2.52 4.06 26.84
C VAL A 50 -2.57 5.01 25.67
N THR A 51 -3.54 5.92 25.69
CA THR A 51 -3.66 6.98 24.68
C THR A 51 -2.65 8.09 24.95
N ALA A 52 -1.88 8.47 23.94
CA ALA A 52 -0.90 9.54 24.07
C ALA A 52 -1.55 10.93 24.23
N ASN A 53 -2.72 11.12 23.63
CA ASN A 53 -3.47 12.38 23.74
C ASN A 53 -4.12 12.49 25.13
N GLY A 54 -3.76 13.54 25.85
CA GLY A 54 -4.26 13.77 27.23
C GLY A 54 -3.59 12.89 28.28
N TYR A 55 -2.37 12.41 27.99
CA TYR A 55 -1.58 11.66 28.94
C TYR A 55 -1.36 12.44 30.24
N GLN A 56 -1.42 11.76 31.37
CA GLN A 56 -1.12 12.34 32.68
C GLN A 56 0.25 11.89 33.14
N ALA A 57 1.12 12.85 33.46
CA ALA A 57 2.47 12.59 33.95
C ALA A 57 2.48 11.60 35.12
N GLY A 58 3.39 10.63 35.07
CA GLY A 58 3.52 9.56 36.08
C GLY A 58 2.57 8.38 35.91
N SER A 59 1.58 8.45 35.00
CA SER A 59 0.64 7.33 34.79
C SER A 59 1.36 6.06 34.31
N LEU A 60 2.40 6.19 33.51
CA LEU A 60 3.17 5.08 33.00
C LEU A 60 3.84 4.25 34.11
N ASP A 61 4.30 4.91 35.17
CA ASP A 61 4.96 4.22 36.30
C ASP A 61 4.04 3.22 36.97
N SER A 62 2.77 3.57 37.16
CA SER A 62 1.78 2.66 37.75
C SER A 62 1.47 1.45 36.86
N LEU A 63 1.50 1.65 35.55
CA LEU A 63 1.21 0.60 34.55
C LEU A 63 2.42 -0.33 34.32
N THR A 64 3.64 0.18 34.53
CA THR A 64 4.88 -0.56 34.35
C THR A 64 5.44 -1.12 35.68
N SER A 65 4.81 -0.81 36.81
CA SER A 65 5.16 -1.37 38.11
C SER A 65 4.93 -2.90 38.13
N PRO A 66 5.71 -3.67 38.87
CA PRO A 66 5.49 -5.12 39.02
C PRO A 66 4.06 -5.46 39.43
N SER A 67 3.49 -6.50 38.83
CA SER A 67 2.15 -6.98 39.22
C SER A 67 2.23 -7.63 40.62
N LEU A 68 1.23 -7.38 41.45
CA LEU A 68 1.07 -8.07 42.73
C LEU A 68 0.82 -9.59 42.58
N PHE A 69 0.34 -10.00 41.43
CA PHE A 69 0.04 -11.39 41.10
C PHE A 69 1.15 -12.05 40.28
N GLY A 70 2.26 -11.35 40.00
CA GLY A 70 3.40 -11.86 39.26
C GLY A 70 3.19 -12.00 37.75
N GLU A 71 2.08 -11.49 37.18
CA GLU A 71 1.81 -11.54 35.76
C GLU A 71 2.67 -10.53 34.97
N ALA A 72 3.11 -10.93 33.79
CA ALA A 72 3.83 -10.05 32.90
C ALA A 72 2.88 -8.94 32.32
N ARG A 73 3.46 -7.79 31.96
CA ARG A 73 2.72 -6.63 31.46
C ARG A 73 3.23 -6.16 30.12
N LEU A 74 2.29 -5.84 29.21
CA LEU A 74 2.57 -5.20 27.94
C LEU A 74 1.74 -3.92 27.83
N VAL A 75 2.39 -2.78 27.88
CA VAL A 75 1.75 -1.48 27.68
C VAL A 75 1.88 -1.09 26.21
N VAL A 76 0.78 -0.74 25.54
CA VAL A 76 0.71 -0.33 24.14
C VAL A 76 0.30 1.13 24.04
N ILE A 77 1.05 1.91 23.31
CA ILE A 77 0.76 3.33 23.01
C ILE A 77 0.52 3.43 21.51
N PRO A 78 -0.76 3.40 21.02
CA PRO A 78 -1.06 3.24 19.60
C PRO A 78 -0.87 4.51 18.77
N ASP A 79 -0.80 5.69 19.38
CA ASP A 79 -0.79 7.02 18.76
C ASP A 79 0.39 7.88 19.23
N PHE A 80 1.58 7.29 19.32
CA PHE A 80 2.77 7.92 19.88
C PHE A 80 3.22 9.19 19.12
N GLU A 81 2.78 9.43 17.89
CA GLU A 81 2.96 10.71 17.19
C GLU A 81 2.24 11.86 17.89
N SER A 82 1.26 11.58 18.76
CA SER A 82 0.55 12.56 19.56
C SER A 82 1.12 12.73 20.97
N ALA A 83 2.24 12.03 21.30
CA ALA A 83 2.89 12.10 22.60
C ALA A 83 3.38 13.52 22.91
N ASP A 84 3.04 13.99 24.11
CA ASP A 84 3.58 15.20 24.71
C ASP A 84 4.98 15.00 25.33
N GLU A 85 5.46 15.99 26.04
CA GLU A 85 6.77 15.92 26.67
C GLU A 85 6.79 15.00 27.89
N ASP A 86 5.69 14.92 28.63
CA ASP A 86 5.56 14.12 29.84
C ASP A 86 5.60 12.64 29.49
N LEU A 87 4.79 12.17 28.54
CA LEU A 87 4.83 10.77 28.08
C LEU A 87 6.20 10.38 27.52
N GLY A 88 6.82 11.27 26.74
CA GLY A 88 8.16 11.03 26.20
C GLY A 88 9.24 10.94 27.31
N THR A 89 9.06 11.67 28.41
CA THR A 89 9.97 11.66 29.58
C THR A 89 9.76 10.40 30.40
N ASP A 90 8.52 10.07 30.75
CA ASP A 90 8.17 8.90 31.55
C ASP A 90 8.61 7.60 30.84
N LEU A 91 8.36 7.50 29.53
CA LEU A 91 8.80 6.34 28.76
C LEU A 91 10.35 6.25 28.69
N ALA A 92 11.05 7.37 28.54
CA ALA A 92 12.51 7.36 28.55
C ALA A 92 13.07 6.97 29.93
N SER A 93 12.46 7.43 31.02
CA SER A 93 12.81 7.07 32.39
C SER A 93 12.58 5.58 32.66
N TYR A 94 11.43 5.05 32.24
CA TYR A 94 11.15 3.64 32.31
C TYR A 94 12.20 2.81 31.55
N LEU A 95 12.58 3.19 30.33
CA LEU A 95 13.58 2.47 29.54
C LEU A 95 14.97 2.44 30.20
N ALA A 96 15.32 3.48 30.95
CA ALA A 96 16.59 3.55 31.70
C ALA A 96 16.62 2.61 32.92
N ALA A 97 15.48 2.30 33.51
CA ALA A 97 15.33 1.48 34.71
C ALA A 97 14.26 0.38 34.53
N SER A 98 14.20 -0.22 33.35
CA SER A 98 13.14 -1.17 32.96
C SER A 98 13.08 -2.39 33.87
N GLN A 99 11.86 -2.80 34.17
CA GLN A 99 11.54 -3.97 34.93
C GLN A 99 11.61 -5.25 34.08
N ALA A 100 11.95 -6.39 34.71
CA ALA A 100 11.72 -7.68 34.07
C ALA A 100 10.22 -7.92 33.90
N ASP A 101 9.83 -8.65 32.85
CA ASP A 101 8.45 -9.06 32.56
C ASP A 101 7.47 -7.88 32.33
N CYS A 102 8.02 -6.70 32.02
CA CYS A 102 7.25 -5.55 31.58
C CYS A 102 7.81 -4.99 30.26
N TRP A 103 6.93 -4.76 29.27
CA TRP A 103 7.31 -4.25 27.96
C TRP A 103 6.41 -3.11 27.55
N VAL A 104 6.99 -2.10 26.89
CA VAL A 104 6.24 -0.98 26.33
C VAL A 104 6.40 -0.96 24.82
N VAL A 105 5.29 -0.90 24.08
CA VAL A 105 5.25 -0.80 22.62
C VAL A 105 4.63 0.51 22.24
N ALA A 106 5.44 1.42 21.70
CA ALA A 106 4.97 2.67 21.10
C ALA A 106 4.78 2.49 19.60
N MET A 107 3.60 2.86 19.08
CA MET A 107 3.31 2.84 17.64
C MET A 107 3.25 4.27 17.11
N HIS A 108 3.86 4.52 15.96
CA HIS A 108 4.00 5.85 15.37
C HIS A 108 3.79 5.75 13.84
N ASP A 109 2.97 6.63 13.27
CA ASP A 109 2.58 6.63 11.86
C ASP A 109 3.72 6.94 10.85
N GLY A 110 4.90 7.31 11.35
CA GLY A 110 6.08 7.66 10.54
C GLY A 110 6.12 9.12 10.10
N SER A 111 5.14 9.94 10.46
CA SER A 111 5.13 11.40 10.22
C SER A 111 6.24 12.14 10.97
N ASN A 112 6.32 13.44 10.78
CA ASN A 112 7.25 14.30 11.56
C ASN A 112 6.67 14.74 12.92
N LYS A 113 5.41 14.46 13.20
CA LYS A 113 4.76 14.76 14.46
C LYS A 113 5.39 13.91 15.57
N GLY A 114 5.57 14.43 16.77
CA GLY A 114 6.18 13.69 17.89
C GLY A 114 7.66 13.30 17.71
N LYS A 115 8.38 13.83 16.72
CA LYS A 115 9.78 13.46 16.42
C LYS A 115 10.72 13.61 17.62
N ARG A 116 10.54 14.66 18.44
CA ARG A 116 11.38 14.87 19.65
C ARG A 116 11.25 13.70 20.62
N GLN A 117 10.02 13.22 20.85
CA GLN A 117 9.71 12.10 21.73
C GLN A 117 10.25 10.79 21.15
N VAL A 118 10.10 10.57 19.84
CA VAL A 118 10.73 9.45 19.13
C VAL A 118 12.25 9.43 19.34
N ASP A 119 12.91 10.55 19.12
CA ASP A 119 14.37 10.65 19.30
C ASP A 119 14.78 10.44 20.77
N LYS A 120 13.96 10.92 21.72
CA LYS A 120 14.17 10.76 23.17
C LYS A 120 14.14 9.28 23.57
N ILE A 121 13.09 8.55 23.20
CA ILE A 121 12.97 7.11 23.57
C ILE A 121 13.98 6.23 22.84
N LYS A 122 14.37 6.57 21.62
CA LYS A 122 15.45 5.87 20.90
C LYS A 122 16.79 6.03 21.59
N LYS A 123 17.11 7.23 22.09
CA LYS A 123 18.32 7.47 22.89
C LYS A 123 18.29 6.71 24.23
N ALA A 124 17.11 6.54 24.81
CA ALA A 124 16.90 5.76 26.02
C ALA A 124 16.93 4.24 25.81
N GLY A 125 17.02 3.74 24.57
CA GLY A 125 17.21 2.33 24.27
C GLY A 125 16.04 1.62 23.61
N ALA A 126 14.97 2.32 23.21
CA ALA A 126 13.86 1.71 22.46
C ALA A 126 14.37 1.12 21.13
N ARG A 127 13.97 -0.12 20.85
CA ARG A 127 14.28 -0.81 19.60
C ARG A 127 13.28 -0.45 18.51
N GLU A 128 13.77 -0.03 17.35
CA GLU A 128 12.90 0.40 16.25
C GLU A 128 12.55 -0.75 15.30
N VAL A 129 11.25 -0.94 15.08
CA VAL A 129 10.67 -1.79 14.04
C VAL A 129 10.12 -0.88 12.95
N LYS A 130 10.74 -0.90 11.77
CA LYS A 130 10.27 -0.09 10.63
C LYS A 130 9.20 -0.81 9.83
N VAL A 131 8.10 -0.11 9.57
CA VAL A 131 6.96 -0.56 8.76
C VAL A 131 6.79 0.37 7.56
N ALA A 132 7.65 0.20 6.56
CA ALA A 132 7.63 1.00 5.35
C ALA A 132 6.45 0.59 4.45
N LYS A 133 5.89 1.56 3.71
CA LYS A 133 4.84 1.30 2.72
C LYS A 133 5.35 0.37 1.62
N ILE A 134 4.61 -0.71 1.36
CA ILE A 134 4.92 -1.64 0.27
C ILE A 134 4.41 -1.04 -1.06
N LYS A 135 5.34 -0.53 -1.88
CA LYS A 135 4.98 0.21 -3.11
C LYS A 135 5.04 -0.67 -4.36
N ASN A 136 6.01 -1.58 -4.45
CA ASN A 136 6.22 -2.34 -5.68
C ASN A 136 5.33 -3.60 -5.75
N ALA A 137 4.94 -3.98 -6.96
CA ALA A 137 4.08 -5.13 -7.22
C ALA A 137 4.70 -6.45 -6.79
N ARG A 138 6.03 -6.60 -6.90
CA ARG A 138 6.75 -7.82 -6.53
C ARG A 138 6.66 -8.11 -5.03
N ASP A 139 6.81 -7.06 -4.19
CA ASP A 139 6.72 -7.23 -2.72
C ASP A 139 5.28 -7.52 -2.30
N LYS A 140 4.28 -6.90 -2.98
CA LYS A 140 2.87 -7.23 -2.77
C LYS A 140 2.56 -8.68 -3.14
N LEU A 141 3.07 -9.15 -4.29
CA LEU A 141 2.96 -10.56 -4.70
C LEU A 141 3.56 -11.50 -3.65
N SER A 142 4.78 -11.22 -3.21
CA SER A 142 5.45 -12.03 -2.19
C SER A 142 4.64 -12.08 -0.91
N LEU A 143 4.04 -10.94 -0.51
CA LEU A 143 3.19 -10.87 0.68
C LEU A 143 1.90 -11.69 0.52
N VAL A 144 1.23 -11.62 -0.64
CA VAL A 144 0.03 -12.43 -0.94
C VAL A 144 0.33 -13.93 -0.87
N VAL A 145 1.42 -14.36 -1.52
CA VAL A 145 1.83 -15.78 -1.52
C VAL A 145 2.16 -16.27 -0.11
N GLU A 146 2.89 -15.44 0.67
CA GLU A 146 3.21 -15.74 2.06
C GLU A 146 1.94 -15.84 2.94
N GLU A 147 1.00 -14.93 2.74
CA GLU A 147 -0.27 -14.90 3.48
C GLU A 147 -1.12 -16.14 3.23
N VAL A 148 -1.28 -16.49 1.95
CA VAL A 148 -2.00 -17.68 1.52
C VAL A 148 -1.35 -18.94 2.11
N ARG A 149 -0.02 -19.03 2.09
CA ARG A 149 0.73 -20.15 2.67
C ARG A 149 0.54 -20.24 4.18
N THR A 150 0.57 -19.10 4.88
CA THR A 150 0.39 -19.03 6.34
C THR A 150 -1.03 -19.44 6.75
N ALA A 151 -2.02 -19.15 5.88
CA ALA A 151 -3.39 -19.60 6.05
C ALA A 151 -3.61 -21.07 5.66
N GLY A 152 -2.56 -21.82 5.30
CA GLY A 152 -2.60 -23.24 4.94
C GLY A 152 -3.01 -23.53 3.50
N GLY A 153 -3.17 -22.51 2.66
CA GLY A 153 -3.57 -22.63 1.25
C GLY A 153 -2.41 -22.56 0.27
N ARG A 154 -2.78 -22.63 -1.01
CA ARG A 154 -1.90 -22.37 -2.15
C ARG A 154 -2.61 -21.45 -3.14
N ILE A 155 -1.85 -20.61 -3.85
CA ILE A 155 -2.40 -19.74 -4.89
C ILE A 155 -1.60 -19.89 -6.18
N GLU A 156 -2.29 -19.95 -7.32
CA GLU A 156 -1.63 -19.93 -8.62
C GLU A 156 -0.95 -18.58 -8.86
N PRO A 157 0.27 -18.55 -9.46
CA PRO A 157 1.00 -17.31 -9.72
C PRO A 157 0.17 -16.27 -10.50
N ALA A 158 -0.60 -16.73 -11.49
CA ALA A 158 -1.46 -15.86 -12.28
C ALA A 158 -2.64 -15.30 -11.46
N GLY A 159 -3.19 -16.10 -10.52
CA GLY A 159 -4.21 -15.66 -9.58
C GLY A 159 -3.68 -14.62 -8.58
N ALA A 160 -2.47 -14.85 -8.04
CA ALA A 160 -1.81 -13.89 -7.16
C ALA A 160 -1.53 -12.55 -7.87
N GLN A 161 -1.06 -12.59 -9.12
CA GLN A 161 -0.85 -11.39 -9.93
C GLN A 161 -2.17 -10.64 -10.16
N LEU A 162 -3.23 -11.36 -10.53
CA LEU A 162 -4.56 -10.79 -10.73
C LEU A 162 -5.06 -10.08 -9.46
N LEU A 163 -4.89 -10.70 -8.30
CA LEU A 163 -5.30 -10.14 -7.02
C LEU A 163 -4.53 -8.85 -6.68
N VAL A 164 -3.21 -8.83 -6.92
CA VAL A 164 -2.39 -7.63 -6.76
C VAL A 164 -2.80 -6.53 -7.74
N ASP A 165 -3.12 -6.87 -8.98
CA ASP A 165 -3.58 -5.91 -9.99
C ASP A 165 -4.95 -5.31 -9.63
N ALA A 166 -5.83 -6.12 -9.01
CA ALA A 166 -7.16 -5.69 -8.59
C ALA A 166 -7.16 -4.81 -7.33
N LEU A 167 -6.39 -5.21 -6.31
CA LEU A 167 -6.48 -4.68 -4.94
C LEU A 167 -5.18 -4.09 -4.41
N GLY A 168 -4.13 -4.05 -5.23
CA GLY A 168 -2.81 -3.58 -4.78
C GLY A 168 -2.75 -2.10 -4.38
N GLY A 169 -3.83 -1.35 -4.51
CA GLY A 169 -3.96 0.02 -3.99
C GLY A 169 -4.06 0.09 -2.48
N ASP A 170 -4.74 -0.89 -1.88
CA ASP A 170 -4.92 -1.04 -0.42
C ASP A 170 -4.37 -2.41 0.02
N LEU A 171 -3.34 -2.37 0.88
CA LEU A 171 -2.69 -3.59 1.34
C LEU A 171 -3.57 -4.41 2.29
N ALA A 172 -4.40 -3.75 3.10
CA ALA A 172 -5.31 -4.44 4.02
C ALA A 172 -6.42 -5.16 3.27
N GLU A 173 -7.01 -4.52 2.24
CA GLU A 173 -7.99 -5.12 1.35
C GLU A 173 -7.38 -6.30 0.58
N LEU A 174 -6.19 -6.12 0.02
CA LEU A 174 -5.47 -7.17 -0.70
C LEU A 174 -5.26 -8.43 0.15
N ILE A 175 -4.80 -8.25 1.38
CA ILE A 175 -4.53 -9.36 2.29
C ILE A 175 -5.82 -9.98 2.86
N GLY A 176 -6.83 -9.16 3.14
CA GLY A 176 -8.16 -9.63 3.52
C GLY A 176 -8.76 -10.53 2.45
N ALA A 177 -8.69 -10.11 1.18
CA ALA A 177 -9.15 -10.87 0.03
C ALA A 177 -8.36 -12.19 -0.16
N ALA A 178 -7.03 -12.16 0.03
CA ALA A 178 -6.21 -13.37 -0.04
C ALA A 178 -6.63 -14.41 1.01
N ARG A 179 -6.88 -13.99 2.24
CA ARG A 179 -7.36 -14.86 3.34
C ARG A 179 -8.75 -15.41 3.05
N GLN A 180 -9.66 -14.56 2.59
CA GLN A 180 -11.02 -14.99 2.25
C GLN A 180 -11.00 -16.07 1.15
N LEU A 181 -10.20 -15.85 0.10
CA LEU A 181 -10.06 -16.83 -0.97
C LEU A 181 -9.52 -18.19 -0.48
N VAL A 182 -8.59 -18.20 0.48
CA VAL A 182 -8.12 -19.46 1.09
C VAL A 182 -9.23 -20.16 1.88
N SER A 183 -10.04 -19.39 2.61
CA SER A 183 -11.19 -19.92 3.34
C SER A 183 -12.22 -20.54 2.42
N ASP A 184 -12.49 -19.89 1.28
CA ASP A 184 -13.49 -20.34 0.29
C ASP A 184 -12.96 -21.49 -0.60
N TYR A 185 -11.63 -21.54 -0.83
CA TYR A 185 -10.95 -22.53 -1.66
C TYR A 185 -9.76 -23.17 -0.91
N PRO A 186 -9.99 -24.01 0.09
CA PRO A 186 -8.95 -24.49 1.00
C PRO A 186 -7.88 -25.36 0.31
N GLN A 187 -8.16 -25.99 -0.82
CA GLN A 187 -7.17 -26.80 -1.53
C GLN A 187 -6.20 -25.95 -2.37
N ALA A 188 -6.73 -25.08 -3.22
CA ALA A 188 -5.95 -24.17 -4.05
C ALA A 188 -6.79 -23.00 -4.55
N VAL A 189 -6.27 -21.79 -4.45
CA VAL A 189 -6.83 -20.59 -5.05
C VAL A 189 -6.37 -20.52 -6.50
N THR A 190 -7.24 -20.91 -7.44
CA THR A 190 -6.95 -20.89 -8.88
C THR A 190 -7.14 -19.48 -9.46
N LEU A 191 -6.57 -19.23 -10.65
CA LEU A 191 -6.85 -18.02 -11.42
C LEU A 191 -8.36 -17.82 -11.63
N GLN A 192 -9.09 -18.88 -11.94
CA GLN A 192 -10.54 -18.83 -12.16
C GLN A 192 -11.31 -18.38 -10.91
N ALA A 193 -10.93 -18.88 -9.73
CA ALA A 193 -11.51 -18.46 -8.46
C ALA A 193 -11.29 -16.94 -8.23
N VAL A 194 -10.07 -16.45 -8.46
CA VAL A 194 -9.77 -15.00 -8.33
C VAL A 194 -10.55 -14.19 -9.37
N GLN A 195 -10.66 -14.67 -10.62
CA GLN A 195 -11.43 -14.00 -11.67
C GLN A 195 -12.91 -13.87 -11.33
N GLN A 196 -13.49 -14.87 -10.71
CA GLN A 196 -14.90 -14.87 -10.32
C GLN A 196 -15.24 -13.71 -9.37
N PHE A 197 -14.37 -13.39 -8.40
CA PHE A 197 -14.63 -12.37 -7.39
C PHE A 197 -13.99 -11.01 -7.72
N TYR A 198 -12.84 -11.02 -8.39
CA TYR A 198 -12.03 -9.82 -8.57
C TYR A 198 -11.71 -9.51 -10.04
N GLY A 199 -12.14 -10.36 -10.98
CA GLY A 199 -11.84 -10.18 -12.41
C GLY A 199 -12.40 -8.88 -12.99
N SER A 200 -13.56 -8.43 -12.54
CA SER A 200 -14.15 -7.16 -12.95
C SER A 200 -13.33 -5.96 -12.46
N ARG A 201 -12.69 -6.05 -11.31
CA ARG A 201 -11.85 -4.97 -10.75
C ARG A 201 -10.51 -4.81 -11.48
N VAL A 202 -9.93 -5.90 -11.98
CA VAL A 202 -8.68 -5.86 -12.78
C VAL A 202 -8.92 -5.29 -14.17
N GLY A 203 -10.10 -5.57 -14.74
CA GLY A 203 -10.49 -5.05 -16.05
C GLY A 203 -10.68 -3.52 -16.08
N ALA A 204 -10.77 -2.86 -14.95
CA ALA A 204 -11.34 -1.52 -14.82
C ALA A 204 -10.36 -0.44 -14.33
N THR A 205 -9.04 -0.62 -14.47
CA THR A 205 -8.10 0.46 -14.17
C THR A 205 -8.00 1.44 -15.34
N GLY A 206 -7.76 2.72 -15.06
CA GLY A 206 -7.51 3.71 -16.11
C GLY A 206 -6.36 3.31 -17.03
N PHE A 207 -5.40 2.52 -16.57
CA PHE A 207 -4.32 1.98 -17.38
C PHE A 207 -4.80 0.95 -18.42
N ASN A 208 -5.76 0.09 -18.06
CA ASN A 208 -6.32 -0.88 -19.00
C ASN A 208 -7.16 -0.20 -20.08
N VAL A 209 -7.89 0.86 -19.72
CA VAL A 209 -8.57 1.75 -20.71
C VAL A 209 -7.55 2.36 -21.65
N ALA A 210 -6.46 2.92 -21.10
CA ALA A 210 -5.41 3.56 -21.89
C ALA A 210 -4.67 2.55 -22.80
N ASP A 211 -4.41 1.34 -22.33
CA ASP A 211 -3.81 0.26 -23.13
C ASP A 211 -4.73 -0.15 -24.30
N ALA A 212 -6.04 -0.33 -24.05
CA ALA A 212 -7.01 -0.67 -25.09
C ALA A 212 -7.17 0.48 -26.11
N ALA A 213 -7.18 1.73 -25.66
CA ALA A 213 -7.21 2.92 -26.52
C ALA A 213 -5.94 3.03 -27.37
N ALA A 214 -4.77 2.80 -26.78
CA ALA A 214 -3.47 2.83 -27.46
C ALA A 214 -3.35 1.81 -28.60
N VAL A 215 -4.03 0.67 -28.51
CA VAL A 215 -4.10 -0.33 -29.60
C VAL A 215 -5.31 -0.14 -30.54
N GLY A 216 -6.13 0.90 -30.34
CA GLY A 216 -7.28 1.21 -31.18
C GLY A 216 -8.47 0.25 -31.00
N ASN A 217 -8.51 -0.55 -29.93
CA ASN A 217 -9.61 -1.45 -29.65
C ASN A 217 -10.78 -0.73 -28.96
N LEU A 218 -11.59 -0.04 -29.75
CA LEU A 218 -12.70 0.80 -29.28
C LEU A 218 -13.69 0.00 -28.41
N ALA A 219 -14.11 -1.18 -28.86
CA ALA A 219 -15.10 -1.95 -28.13
C ALA A 219 -14.60 -2.31 -26.71
N ARG A 220 -13.35 -2.81 -26.63
CA ARG A 220 -12.74 -3.15 -25.34
C ARG A 220 -12.48 -1.91 -24.47
N ALA A 221 -12.01 -0.80 -25.05
CA ALA A 221 -11.76 0.44 -24.33
C ALA A 221 -13.03 1.00 -23.68
N LEU A 222 -14.17 0.98 -24.38
CA LEU A 222 -15.46 1.45 -23.85
C LEU A 222 -16.00 0.51 -22.75
N VAL A 223 -15.87 -0.83 -22.91
CA VAL A 223 -16.26 -1.77 -21.88
C VAL A 223 -15.46 -1.54 -20.60
N LEU A 224 -14.13 -1.41 -20.73
CA LEU A 224 -13.23 -1.15 -19.59
C LEU A 224 -13.51 0.21 -18.93
N LEU A 225 -13.81 1.23 -19.73
CA LEU A 225 -14.14 2.55 -19.23
C LEU A 225 -15.42 2.54 -18.37
N ARG A 226 -16.47 1.89 -18.84
CA ARG A 226 -17.73 1.75 -18.10
C ARG A 226 -17.57 0.93 -16.84
N GLN A 227 -16.78 -0.15 -16.91
CA GLN A 227 -16.43 -0.94 -15.73
C GLN A 227 -15.62 -0.11 -14.71
N ALA A 228 -14.68 0.73 -15.16
CA ALA A 228 -13.93 1.62 -14.29
C ALA A 228 -14.87 2.58 -13.55
N PHE A 229 -15.81 3.21 -14.23
CA PHE A 229 -16.79 4.10 -13.62
C PHE A 229 -17.71 3.35 -12.63
N SER A 230 -18.22 2.17 -13.01
CA SER A 230 -19.06 1.36 -12.11
C SER A 230 -18.32 0.85 -10.87
N SER A 231 -16.99 0.75 -10.94
CA SER A 231 -16.11 0.39 -9.81
C SER A 231 -15.64 1.60 -9.00
N GLY A 232 -16.16 2.81 -9.27
CA GLY A 232 -15.84 4.02 -8.53
C GLY A 232 -14.49 4.66 -8.90
N VAL A 233 -13.91 4.33 -10.07
CA VAL A 233 -12.71 5.02 -10.53
C VAL A 233 -13.05 6.42 -11.01
N GLU A 234 -12.42 7.41 -10.40
CA GLU A 234 -12.64 8.81 -10.72
C GLU A 234 -12.21 9.16 -12.15
N PRO A 235 -12.99 9.97 -12.90
CA PRO A 235 -12.67 10.42 -14.26
C PRO A 235 -11.26 11.01 -14.41
N VAL A 236 -10.83 11.82 -13.43
CA VAL A 236 -9.50 12.43 -13.40
C VAL A 236 -8.38 11.38 -13.40
N ALA A 237 -8.56 10.27 -12.68
CA ALA A 237 -7.58 9.19 -12.63
C ALA A 237 -7.43 8.49 -13.98
N ILE A 238 -8.53 8.31 -14.72
CA ILE A 238 -8.53 7.72 -16.06
C ILE A 238 -7.87 8.68 -17.07
N GLY A 239 -8.20 9.97 -17.01
CA GLY A 239 -7.54 11.02 -17.79
C GLY A 239 -6.03 11.04 -17.60
N GLY A 240 -5.59 10.97 -16.33
CA GLY A 240 -4.18 10.87 -15.97
C GLY A 240 -3.47 9.63 -16.55
N ALA A 241 -4.13 8.47 -16.53
CA ALA A 241 -3.60 7.23 -17.12
C ALA A 241 -3.46 7.32 -18.64
N LEU A 242 -4.46 7.86 -19.32
CA LEU A 242 -4.41 8.15 -20.76
C LEU A 242 -3.26 9.11 -21.10
N ALA A 243 -3.15 10.21 -20.36
CA ALA A 243 -2.09 11.20 -20.55
C ALA A 243 -0.68 10.61 -20.36
N LEU A 244 -0.49 9.76 -19.33
CA LEU A 244 0.77 9.07 -19.11
C LEU A 244 1.09 8.11 -20.26
N LYS A 245 0.12 7.30 -20.66
CA LYS A 245 0.27 6.33 -21.75
C LYS A 245 0.69 6.99 -23.06
N PHE A 246 -0.06 7.99 -23.52
CA PHE A 246 0.20 8.66 -24.80
C PHE A 246 1.46 9.52 -24.78
N ARG A 247 1.82 10.16 -23.66
CA ARG A 247 3.13 10.77 -23.47
C ARG A 247 4.27 9.78 -23.62
N ASN A 248 4.12 8.58 -23.06
CA ASN A 248 5.13 7.52 -23.20
C ASN A 248 5.25 7.03 -24.64
N LEU A 249 4.14 6.88 -25.39
CA LEU A 249 4.17 6.55 -26.81
C LEU A 249 4.87 7.65 -27.62
N ALA A 250 4.55 8.92 -27.39
CA ALA A 250 5.19 10.04 -28.07
C ALA A 250 6.70 10.14 -27.77
N LYS A 251 7.12 9.86 -26.52
CA LYS A 251 8.54 9.80 -26.19
C LYS A 251 9.27 8.67 -26.91
N VAL A 252 8.61 7.54 -27.13
CA VAL A 252 9.20 6.35 -27.76
C VAL A 252 9.17 6.48 -29.30
N SER A 253 8.27 7.28 -29.88
CA SER A 253 8.27 7.61 -31.32
C SER A 253 9.48 8.46 -31.72
N ALA A 254 10.00 9.28 -30.82
CA ALA A 254 11.20 10.06 -31.07
C ALA A 254 12.44 9.16 -31.23
N ARG A 255 13.15 9.32 -32.36
CA ARG A 255 14.31 8.51 -32.71
C ARG A 255 15.52 8.85 -31.84
N GLY A 256 16.31 7.84 -31.47
CA GLY A 256 17.63 8.02 -30.84
C GLY A 256 17.63 8.19 -29.33
N ILE A 257 16.51 8.02 -28.63
CA ILE A 257 16.43 8.15 -27.18
C ILE A 257 16.58 6.79 -26.49
N SER A 258 17.48 6.71 -25.48
CA SER A 258 17.72 5.48 -24.71
C SER A 258 16.66 5.26 -23.60
N PRO A 259 16.45 4.01 -23.14
CA PRO A 259 15.51 3.72 -22.03
C PRO A 259 15.81 4.51 -20.75
N ALA A 260 17.10 4.68 -20.45
CA ALA A 260 17.55 5.42 -19.26
C ALA A 260 17.15 6.91 -19.32
N GLN A 261 17.24 7.53 -20.48
CA GLN A 261 16.83 8.93 -20.71
C GLN A 261 15.31 9.11 -20.59
N LEU A 262 14.53 8.07 -20.86
CA LEU A 262 13.07 8.10 -20.76
C LEU A 262 12.55 7.79 -19.35
N GLY A 263 13.40 7.30 -18.45
CA GLY A 263 13.01 6.85 -17.11
C GLY A 263 12.08 5.63 -17.16
N MET A 264 12.15 4.81 -18.20
CA MET A 264 11.32 3.63 -18.44
C MET A 264 12.11 2.35 -18.24
N ALA A 265 11.46 1.33 -17.64
CA ALA A 265 12.05 -0.01 -17.61
C ALA A 265 12.12 -0.60 -19.05
N PRO A 266 13.13 -1.46 -19.36
CA PRO A 266 13.32 -2.01 -20.70
C PRO A 266 12.06 -2.68 -21.29
N TRP A 267 11.32 -3.45 -20.48
CA TRP A 267 10.09 -4.11 -20.90
C TRP A 267 8.94 -3.13 -21.22
N GLN A 268 8.87 -1.99 -20.51
CA GLN A 268 7.89 -0.92 -20.78
C GLN A 268 8.17 -0.26 -22.12
N MET A 269 9.45 -0.02 -22.41
CA MET A 269 9.88 0.55 -23.68
C MET A 269 9.59 -0.39 -24.85
N GLU A 270 9.85 -1.70 -24.69
CA GLU A 270 9.51 -2.68 -25.73
C GLU A 270 7.99 -2.76 -25.99
N LYS A 271 7.17 -2.73 -24.94
CA LYS A 271 5.72 -2.66 -25.08
C LYS A 271 5.31 -1.40 -25.84
N ALA A 272 5.80 -0.23 -25.40
CA ALA A 272 5.47 1.04 -26.05
C ALA A 272 5.96 1.09 -27.52
N ARG A 273 7.13 0.53 -27.86
CA ARG A 273 7.62 0.41 -29.24
C ARG A 273 6.72 -0.45 -30.14
N ARG A 274 6.12 -1.50 -29.59
CA ARG A 274 5.13 -2.29 -30.35
C ARG A 274 3.84 -1.54 -30.59
N GLU A 275 3.36 -0.83 -29.58
CA GLU A 275 2.11 -0.10 -29.64
C GLU A 275 2.19 1.14 -30.54
N VAL A 276 3.32 1.82 -30.56
CA VAL A 276 3.52 3.05 -31.35
C VAL A 276 3.55 2.78 -32.88
N ARG A 277 3.83 1.54 -33.31
CA ARG A 277 3.91 1.21 -34.75
C ARG A 277 2.65 1.48 -35.56
N GLY A 278 1.51 1.62 -34.92
CA GLY A 278 0.23 1.97 -35.59
C GLY A 278 -0.14 3.44 -35.46
N TRP A 279 0.82 4.30 -35.01
CA TRP A 279 0.57 5.72 -34.81
C TRP A 279 1.48 6.55 -35.68
N SER A 280 0.92 7.53 -36.41
CA SER A 280 1.71 8.62 -36.97
C SER A 280 1.99 9.69 -35.92
N ASP A 281 3.04 10.50 -36.13
CA ASP A 281 3.34 11.61 -35.21
C ASP A 281 2.19 12.64 -35.16
N ALA A 282 1.49 12.86 -36.28
CA ALA A 282 0.32 13.72 -36.34
C ALA A 282 -0.85 13.18 -35.52
N HIS A 283 -1.14 11.88 -35.62
CA HIS A 283 -2.21 11.25 -34.86
C HIS A 283 -1.88 11.16 -33.35
N LEU A 284 -0.61 10.95 -32.98
CA LEU A 284 -0.19 11.03 -31.58
C LEU A 284 -0.35 12.44 -31.01
N ALA A 285 0.02 13.46 -31.76
CA ALA A 285 -0.15 14.86 -31.35
C ALA A 285 -1.63 15.20 -31.15
N GLU A 286 -2.49 14.76 -32.07
CA GLU A 286 -3.93 14.99 -31.95
C GLU A 286 -4.54 14.22 -30.77
N ALA A 287 -4.15 12.94 -30.54
CA ALA A 287 -4.58 12.18 -29.40
C ALA A 287 -4.20 12.87 -28.06
N ILE A 288 -3.00 13.45 -27.98
CA ILE A 288 -2.56 14.18 -26.78
C ILE A 288 -3.42 15.42 -26.53
N LYS A 289 -3.81 16.16 -27.58
CA LYS A 289 -4.72 17.31 -27.46
C LYS A 289 -6.11 16.88 -26.96
N ILE A 290 -6.66 15.79 -27.53
CA ILE A 290 -7.95 15.24 -27.10
C ILE A 290 -7.90 14.84 -25.64
N ILE A 291 -6.79 14.22 -25.18
CA ILE A 291 -6.60 13.82 -23.79
C ILE A 291 -6.49 15.05 -22.88
N ALA A 292 -5.78 16.09 -23.30
CA ALA A 292 -5.64 17.33 -22.53
C ALA A 292 -7.00 18.00 -22.30
N GLN A 293 -7.83 18.08 -23.34
CA GLN A 293 -9.19 18.60 -23.23
C GLN A 293 -10.05 17.73 -22.29
N ALA A 294 -9.99 16.41 -22.43
CA ALA A 294 -10.73 15.49 -21.55
C ALA A 294 -10.27 15.57 -20.10
N ASP A 295 -9.00 15.83 -19.82
CA ASP A 295 -8.46 16.05 -18.47
C ASP A 295 -8.99 17.36 -17.86
N GLU A 296 -9.09 18.42 -18.65
CA GLU A 296 -9.69 19.68 -18.24
C GLU A 296 -11.19 19.51 -17.95
N ASP A 297 -11.89 18.81 -18.83
CA ASP A 297 -13.32 18.49 -18.68
C ASP A 297 -13.56 17.65 -17.41
N ALA A 298 -12.70 16.68 -17.14
CA ALA A 298 -12.77 15.84 -15.94
C ALA A 298 -12.50 16.60 -14.63
N LYS A 299 -11.77 17.70 -14.69
CA LYS A 299 -11.45 18.57 -13.54
C LYS A 299 -12.51 19.62 -13.26
N GLY A 300 -13.62 19.61 -13.96
CA GLY A 300 -14.79 20.45 -13.68
C GLY A 300 -15.19 21.41 -14.80
N ALA A 301 -14.51 21.41 -15.97
CA ALA A 301 -14.93 22.21 -17.13
C ALA A 301 -16.19 21.64 -17.81
N SER A 302 -16.45 20.34 -17.67
CA SER A 302 -17.65 19.68 -18.23
C SER A 302 -18.70 19.39 -17.17
N ARG A 303 -19.98 19.44 -17.56
CA ARG A 303 -21.11 19.02 -16.73
C ARG A 303 -21.20 17.48 -16.59
N ASP A 304 -20.64 16.74 -17.54
CA ASP A 304 -20.57 15.27 -17.53
C ASP A 304 -19.14 14.81 -17.86
N PRO A 305 -18.30 14.69 -16.83
CA PRO A 305 -16.92 14.23 -16.99
C PRO A 305 -16.80 12.81 -17.55
N GLN A 306 -17.77 11.92 -17.25
CA GLN A 306 -17.76 10.55 -17.75
C GLN A 306 -18.01 10.50 -19.25
N TYR A 307 -18.97 11.25 -19.73
CA TYR A 307 -19.24 11.40 -21.16
C TYR A 307 -18.05 12.03 -21.91
N ALA A 308 -17.44 13.06 -21.34
CA ALA A 308 -16.27 13.70 -21.94
C ALA A 308 -15.13 12.71 -22.18
N LEU A 309 -14.85 11.84 -21.18
CA LEU A 309 -13.85 10.77 -21.32
C LEU A 309 -14.29 9.68 -22.31
N GLU A 310 -15.56 9.29 -22.34
CA GLU A 310 -16.06 8.33 -23.34
C GLU A 310 -15.88 8.86 -24.76
N ALA A 311 -16.22 10.13 -24.98
CA ALA A 311 -16.04 10.80 -26.26
C ALA A 311 -14.55 10.90 -26.67
N ALA A 312 -13.67 11.20 -25.71
CA ALA A 312 -12.23 11.25 -25.94
C ALA A 312 -11.66 9.89 -26.33
N VAL A 313 -11.97 8.82 -25.57
CA VAL A 313 -11.53 7.45 -25.86
C VAL A 313 -12.00 7.00 -27.24
N ARG A 314 -13.23 7.32 -27.62
CA ARG A 314 -13.76 7.04 -28.96
C ARG A 314 -12.95 7.74 -30.05
N LYS A 315 -12.71 9.04 -29.92
CA LYS A 315 -11.91 9.82 -30.89
C LYS A 315 -10.50 9.27 -31.03
N ILE A 316 -9.84 8.95 -29.90
CA ILE A 316 -8.48 8.39 -29.89
C ILE A 316 -8.42 7.06 -30.63
N CYS A 317 -9.36 6.14 -30.35
CA CYS A 317 -9.39 4.84 -31.04
C CYS A 317 -9.60 4.98 -32.56
N LEU A 318 -10.40 5.94 -33.00
CA LEU A 318 -10.63 6.23 -34.43
C LEU A 318 -9.41 6.80 -35.12
N LEU A 319 -8.62 7.64 -34.45
CA LEU A 319 -7.36 8.18 -35.01
C LEU A 319 -6.36 7.10 -35.38
N ARG A 320 -6.37 5.95 -34.66
CA ARG A 320 -5.46 4.84 -34.96
C ARG A 320 -5.92 4.00 -36.15
N GLN A 321 -7.21 3.97 -36.46
CA GLN A 321 -7.77 3.16 -37.53
C GLN A 321 -7.66 3.82 -38.93
N ASN A 322 -7.37 5.11 -38.95
CA ASN A 322 -7.12 5.90 -40.13
C ASN A 322 -5.63 6.08 -40.39
#